data_29b34c56ad0e152a2de226ce1f73900c
#
_entry.id   29b34c56ad0e152a2de226ce1f73900c
#
_cell.length_a   1.000
_cell.length_b   1.000
_cell.length_c   1.000
_cell.angle_alpha   90.00
_cell.angle_beta   90.00
_cell.angle_gamma   90.00
#
_symmetry.space_group_name_H-M   'P 1'
#
loop_
_entity.id
_entity.type
_entity.pdbx_description
1 polymer ?
#
loop_
_entity_poly.entity_id
_entity_poly.type
_entity_poly.pdbx_seq_one_letter_code
_entity_poly.pdbx_strand_id
1 'polypeptide(L)'
;MWYDILAFDYVYGWIPINIKTTTTSTRDNTGNLAMCVYAYTDEVLDIHKDTSYENGKMCDILFDKLKNKQYNTSNKKDYYFIVLNKTDASDIIVNSVKGLTILTPNINNLPFQVWWDKNRIFKYERICNKVKLFIDCLQKPRPSWKETFMSNIRTLEL
;
A
#
# COMPACT_ATOMS: atom_id res chain seq x y z
N MET A 1 13.91 -5.02 -5.79
CA MET A 1 12.49 -5.06 -6.24
C MET A 1 11.59 -4.57 -5.13
N TRP A 2 10.39 -4.10 -5.45
CA TRP A 2 9.41 -3.64 -4.46
C TRP A 2 8.34 -4.70 -4.15
N TYR A 3 8.47 -5.89 -4.72
CA TYR A 3 7.70 -7.11 -4.47
C TYR A 3 8.65 -8.32 -4.41
N ASP A 4 8.19 -9.43 -3.84
CA ASP A 4 8.97 -10.67 -3.70
C ASP A 4 8.70 -11.64 -4.87
N ILE A 5 7.45 -11.70 -5.32
CA ILE A 5 7.02 -12.56 -6.43
C ILE A 5 6.21 -11.75 -7.43
N LEU A 6 6.41 -12.03 -8.71
CA LEU A 6 5.54 -11.58 -9.79
C LEU A 6 4.83 -12.80 -10.38
N ALA A 7 3.55 -12.95 -10.08
CA ALA A 7 2.72 -14.03 -10.57
C ALA A 7 1.91 -13.60 -11.79
N PHE A 8 1.61 -14.54 -12.68
CA PHE A 8 0.73 -14.29 -13.83
C PHE A 8 -0.60 -14.99 -13.66
N ASP A 9 -1.68 -14.25 -13.82
CA ASP A 9 -3.05 -14.74 -13.85
C ASP A 9 -3.72 -14.37 -15.19
N TYR A 10 -4.47 -15.29 -15.78
CA TYR A 10 -5.09 -15.07 -17.11
C TYR A 10 -6.17 -13.98 -17.11
N VAL A 11 -6.76 -13.67 -15.96
CA VAL A 11 -7.80 -12.63 -15.81
C VAL A 11 -7.21 -11.30 -15.40
N TYR A 12 -6.28 -11.32 -14.44
CA TYR A 12 -5.72 -10.13 -13.82
C TYR A 12 -4.39 -9.69 -14.42
N GLY A 13 -3.73 -10.55 -15.22
CA GLY A 13 -2.39 -10.29 -15.75
C GLY A 13 -1.31 -10.49 -14.70
N TRP A 14 -0.26 -9.68 -14.74
CA TRP A 14 0.84 -9.76 -13.80
C TRP A 14 0.50 -9.15 -12.45
N ILE A 15 0.71 -9.90 -11.38
CA ILE A 15 0.32 -9.57 -10.01
C ILE A 15 1.57 -9.51 -9.13
N PRO A 16 1.95 -8.33 -8.62
CA PRO A 16 3.03 -8.20 -7.65
C PRO A 16 2.56 -8.67 -6.27
N ILE A 17 3.34 -9.55 -5.65
CA ILE A 17 3.03 -10.19 -4.37
C ILE A 17 4.21 -9.98 -3.42
N ASN A 18 3.93 -9.60 -2.19
CA ASN A 18 4.88 -9.58 -1.09
C ASN A 18 4.58 -10.72 -0.11
N ILE A 19 5.61 -11.49 0.24
CA ILE A 19 5.52 -12.55 1.23
C ILE A 19 6.02 -12.01 2.57
N LYS A 20 5.19 -12.13 3.59
CA LYS A 20 5.49 -11.70 4.95
C LYS A 20 5.48 -12.89 5.89
N THR A 21 6.47 -12.93 6.80
CA THR A 21 6.44 -13.83 7.96
C THR A 21 6.48 -12.95 9.20
N THR A 22 5.37 -12.87 9.92
CA THR A 22 5.25 -11.95 11.06
C THR A 22 4.30 -12.49 12.12
N THR A 23 4.30 -11.85 13.29
CA THR A 23 3.26 -12.09 14.30
C THR A 23 2.03 -11.25 13.92
N THR A 24 0.94 -11.89 13.55
CA THR A 24 -0.27 -11.24 13.01
C THR A 24 -0.97 -10.33 14.02
N SER A 25 -0.78 -10.58 15.31
CA SER A 25 -1.33 -9.81 16.42
C SER A 25 -0.63 -8.46 16.68
N THR A 26 0.47 -8.19 16.01
CA THR A 26 1.22 -6.92 16.13
C THR A 26 1.16 -6.12 14.84
N ARG A 27 1.56 -4.84 14.92
CA ARG A 27 1.66 -3.97 13.74
C ARG A 27 2.91 -4.32 12.95
N ASP A 28 2.76 -4.47 11.64
CA ASP A 28 3.85 -4.80 10.71
C ASP A 28 4.13 -3.64 9.75
N ASN A 29 5.41 -3.34 9.54
CA ASN A 29 5.88 -2.36 8.57
C ASN A 29 5.73 -2.94 7.15
N THR A 30 4.60 -2.70 6.55
CA THR A 30 4.24 -3.34 5.28
C THR A 30 4.30 -2.37 4.11
N GLY A 31 3.98 -1.12 4.34
CA GLY A 31 3.82 -0.15 3.28
C GLY A 31 5.15 0.30 2.67
N ASN A 32 5.20 0.42 1.34
CA ASN A 32 6.19 1.20 0.63
C ASN A 32 5.51 2.11 -0.40
N LEU A 33 6.21 3.16 -0.83
CA LEU A 33 5.63 4.20 -1.69
C LEU A 33 5.34 3.69 -3.10
N ALA A 34 6.19 2.85 -3.68
CA ALA A 34 5.97 2.30 -5.01
C ALA A 34 4.69 1.43 -5.05
N MET A 35 4.49 0.63 -4.02
CA MET A 35 3.26 -0.15 -3.82
C MET A 35 2.02 0.75 -3.77
N CYS A 36 2.09 1.88 -3.05
CA CYS A 36 0.98 2.82 -2.95
C CYS A 36 0.70 3.55 -4.27
N VAL A 37 1.74 4.00 -4.96
CA VAL A 37 1.63 4.56 -6.31
C VAL A 37 0.94 3.55 -7.23
N TYR A 38 1.42 2.30 -7.25
CA TYR A 38 0.86 1.25 -8.10
C TYR A 38 -0.60 0.94 -7.80
N ALA A 39 -0.95 0.76 -6.52
CA ALA A 39 -2.29 0.34 -6.14
C ALA A 39 -3.33 1.46 -6.17
N TYR A 40 -2.96 2.67 -5.74
CA TYR A 40 -3.93 3.75 -5.57
C TYR A 40 -4.03 4.70 -6.76
N THR A 41 -3.02 4.78 -7.62
CA THR A 41 -2.99 5.73 -8.72
C THR A 41 -3.02 5.06 -10.10
N ASP A 42 -3.33 5.84 -11.15
CA ASP A 42 -3.29 5.36 -12.54
C ASP A 42 -1.86 5.29 -13.10
N GLU A 43 -0.84 5.69 -12.33
CA GLU A 43 0.57 5.65 -12.75
C GLU A 43 0.99 4.27 -13.23
N VAL A 44 1.68 4.23 -14.36
CA VAL A 44 2.20 2.98 -14.94
C VAL A 44 3.62 2.75 -14.45
N LEU A 45 3.77 1.86 -13.46
CA LEU A 45 5.08 1.38 -13.04
C LEU A 45 5.47 0.14 -13.85
N ASP A 46 6.72 0.11 -14.33
CA ASP A 46 7.25 -1.08 -14.99
C ASP A 46 7.54 -2.16 -13.95
N ILE A 47 6.61 -3.11 -13.82
CA ILE A 47 6.72 -4.21 -12.86
C ILE A 47 7.72 -5.29 -13.28
N HIS A 48 8.23 -5.27 -14.50
CA HIS A 48 9.23 -6.23 -14.99
C HIS A 48 10.67 -5.74 -14.78
N LYS A 49 10.84 -4.45 -14.52
CA LYS A 49 12.17 -3.91 -14.23
C LYS A 49 12.56 -4.14 -12.78
N ASP A 50 13.76 -4.66 -12.59
CA ASP A 50 14.42 -4.70 -11.28
C ASP A 50 14.93 -3.29 -10.92
N THR A 51 14.02 -2.36 -10.76
CA THR A 51 14.35 -0.97 -10.39
C THR A 51 13.94 -0.73 -8.95
N SER A 52 14.88 -0.26 -8.15
CA SER A 52 14.58 0.40 -6.89
C SER A 52 14.03 1.80 -7.22
N TYR A 53 12.78 2.05 -6.89
CA TYR A 53 12.20 3.38 -7.03
C TYR A 53 12.67 4.27 -5.88
N GLU A 54 13.22 5.44 -6.21
CA GLU A 54 13.61 6.43 -5.21
C GLU A 54 12.39 6.96 -4.46
N ASN A 55 12.43 6.90 -3.14
CA ASN A 55 11.32 7.32 -2.29
C ASN A 55 10.89 8.77 -2.54
N GLY A 56 11.82 9.68 -2.79
CA GLY A 56 11.52 11.07 -3.11
C GLY A 56 10.63 11.18 -4.35
N LYS A 57 11.06 10.56 -5.44
CA LYS A 57 10.31 10.54 -6.71
C LYS A 57 8.93 9.90 -6.56
N MET A 58 8.83 8.82 -5.77
CA MET A 58 7.53 8.18 -5.51
C MET A 58 6.61 9.08 -4.68
N CYS A 59 7.14 9.88 -3.75
CA CYS A 59 6.36 10.87 -3.03
C CYS A 59 5.75 11.91 -3.97
N ASP A 60 6.55 12.45 -4.89
CA ASP A 60 6.12 13.49 -5.81
C ASP A 60 5.03 12.97 -6.76
N ILE A 61 5.26 11.77 -7.35
CA ILE A 61 4.26 11.12 -8.21
C ILE A 61 2.97 10.86 -7.43
N LEU A 62 3.08 10.27 -6.23
CA LEU A 62 1.90 9.96 -5.40
C LEU A 62 1.10 11.23 -5.09
N PHE A 63 1.78 12.31 -4.68
CA PHE A 63 1.13 13.57 -4.38
C PHE A 63 0.42 14.15 -5.61
N ASP A 64 1.10 14.24 -6.76
CA ASP A 64 0.52 14.79 -7.98
C ASP A 64 -0.71 14.00 -8.45
N LYS A 65 -0.62 12.67 -8.44
CA LYS A 65 -1.73 11.80 -8.83
C LYS A 65 -2.93 11.93 -7.91
N LEU A 66 -2.71 11.97 -6.59
CA LEU A 66 -3.78 12.13 -5.60
C LEU A 66 -4.44 13.51 -5.71
N LYS A 67 -3.63 14.58 -5.85
CA LYS A 67 -4.11 15.95 -6.05
C LYS A 67 -5.00 16.08 -7.27
N ASN A 68 -4.62 15.44 -8.37
CA ASN A 68 -5.36 15.48 -9.63
C ASN A 68 -6.47 14.43 -9.73
N LYS A 69 -6.74 13.68 -8.64
CA LYS A 69 -7.75 12.59 -8.58
C LYS A 69 -7.54 11.50 -9.64
N GLN A 70 -6.29 11.28 -10.04
CA GLN A 70 -5.88 10.26 -11.00
C GLN A 70 -5.76 8.89 -10.32
N TYR A 71 -6.91 8.35 -9.92
CA TYR A 71 -6.97 7.12 -9.16
C TYR A 71 -6.97 5.86 -10.05
N ASN A 72 -6.40 4.79 -9.52
CA ASN A 72 -6.48 3.47 -10.12
C ASN A 72 -7.87 2.85 -9.93
N THR A 73 -8.73 3.02 -10.91
CA THR A 73 -10.09 2.46 -10.91
C THR A 73 -10.14 0.98 -11.35
N SER A 74 -9.05 0.43 -11.83
CA SER A 74 -8.98 -0.97 -12.28
C SER A 74 -8.96 -1.95 -11.10
N ASN A 75 -9.86 -2.91 -11.10
CA ASN A 75 -9.82 -4.02 -10.14
C ASN A 75 -8.69 -5.02 -10.44
N LYS A 76 -8.10 -4.96 -11.64
CA LYS A 76 -7.02 -5.86 -12.07
C LYS A 76 -5.63 -5.40 -11.63
N LYS A 77 -5.48 -4.16 -11.22
CA LYS A 77 -4.20 -3.57 -10.83
C LYS A 77 -4.21 -3.35 -9.32
N ASP A 78 -3.63 -4.29 -8.58
CA ASP A 78 -3.51 -4.25 -7.13
C ASP A 78 -2.20 -4.93 -6.69
N TYR A 79 -1.79 -4.68 -5.46
CA TYR A 79 -0.60 -5.27 -4.85
C TYR A 79 -1.01 -6.19 -3.71
N TYR A 80 -0.56 -7.44 -3.77
CA TYR A 80 -1.02 -8.48 -2.87
C TYR A 80 -0.01 -8.83 -1.78
N PHE A 81 -0.52 -9.38 -0.69
CA PHE A 81 0.23 -9.91 0.43
C PHE A 81 -0.16 -11.36 0.70
N ILE A 82 0.84 -12.20 0.94
CA ILE A 82 0.69 -13.50 1.56
C ILE A 82 1.44 -13.43 2.89
N VAL A 83 0.70 -13.54 3.99
CA VAL A 83 1.24 -13.36 5.34
C VAL A 83 1.15 -14.66 6.11
N LEU A 84 2.31 -15.17 6.49
CA LEU A 84 2.44 -16.38 7.32
C LEU A 84 2.61 -15.94 8.77
N ASN A 85 1.80 -16.51 9.65
CA ASN A 85 1.95 -16.28 11.08
C ASN A 85 3.14 -17.06 11.64
N LYS A 86 4.09 -16.37 12.28
CA LYS A 86 5.28 -16.97 12.88
C LYS A 86 4.96 -18.01 13.95
N THR A 87 3.85 -17.86 14.64
CA THR A 87 3.46 -18.71 15.77
C THR A 87 2.55 -19.85 15.36
N ASP A 88 1.97 -19.81 14.17
CA ASP A 88 1.11 -20.84 13.62
C ASP A 88 1.26 -20.90 12.09
N ALA A 89 2.00 -21.86 11.59
CA ALA A 89 2.26 -22.01 10.15
C ALA A 89 1.01 -22.33 9.31
N SER A 90 -0.08 -22.79 9.96
CA SER A 90 -1.38 -23.01 9.29
C SER A 90 -2.19 -21.73 9.13
N ASP A 91 -1.85 -20.68 9.87
CA ASP A 91 -2.51 -19.38 9.81
C ASP A 91 -1.90 -18.49 8.72
N ILE A 92 -2.55 -18.49 7.56
CA ILE A 92 -2.15 -17.73 6.38
C ILE A 92 -3.21 -16.68 6.07
N ILE A 93 -2.79 -15.43 5.94
CA ILE A 93 -3.66 -14.32 5.52
C ILE A 93 -3.29 -13.92 4.10
N VAL A 94 -4.29 -13.83 3.22
CA VAL A 94 -4.15 -13.25 1.89
C VAL A 94 -4.97 -11.98 1.82
N ASN A 95 -4.33 -10.87 1.47
CA ASN A 95 -5.00 -9.58 1.31
C ASN A 95 -4.27 -8.74 0.27
N SER A 96 -4.78 -7.57 -0.05
CA SER A 96 -4.16 -6.62 -0.97
C SER A 96 -4.20 -5.20 -0.42
N VAL A 97 -3.45 -4.29 -1.03
CA VAL A 97 -3.48 -2.86 -0.65
C VAL A 97 -4.89 -2.29 -0.72
N LYS A 98 -5.65 -2.61 -1.76
CA LYS A 98 -7.05 -2.18 -1.90
C LYS A 98 -8.01 -2.98 -1.02
N GLY A 99 -7.62 -4.17 -0.57
CA GLY A 99 -8.41 -5.01 0.34
C GLY A 99 -8.33 -4.58 1.80
N LEU A 100 -7.27 -3.86 2.21
CA LEU A 100 -7.08 -3.41 3.59
C LEU A 100 -8.21 -2.46 4.02
N THR A 101 -8.67 -2.64 5.25
CA THR A 101 -9.74 -1.84 5.86
C THR A 101 -9.25 -0.96 7.00
N ILE A 102 -8.12 -1.29 7.60
CA ILE A 102 -7.50 -0.56 8.70
C ILE A 102 -6.04 -0.33 8.40
N LEU A 103 -5.65 0.95 8.32
CA LEU A 103 -4.26 1.38 8.19
C LEU A 103 -3.82 2.09 9.46
N THR A 104 -2.59 1.82 9.90
CA THR A 104 -2.00 2.47 11.07
C THR A 104 -0.84 3.35 10.62
N PRO A 105 -0.70 4.58 11.15
CA PRO A 105 0.44 5.43 10.84
C PRO A 105 1.74 4.73 11.23
N ASN A 106 2.73 4.77 10.34
CA ASN A 106 4.07 4.34 10.67
C ASN A 106 4.84 5.52 11.28
N ILE A 107 5.44 5.31 12.45
CA ILE A 107 6.17 6.37 13.17
C ILE A 107 7.51 6.64 12.49
N ASN A 108 8.18 5.60 12.01
CA ASN A 108 9.57 5.66 11.54
C ASN A 108 9.71 5.72 10.02
N ASN A 109 8.81 5.08 9.28
CA ASN A 109 8.88 4.94 7.82
C ASN A 109 7.52 5.16 7.18
N LEU A 110 7.56 5.37 5.89
CA LEU A 110 6.40 5.49 5.03
C LEU A 110 5.98 4.17 4.43
N PRO A 111 4.72 4.10 4.02
CA PRO A 111 3.62 5.03 4.29
C PRO A 111 2.76 4.63 5.48
N PHE A 112 2.68 3.33 5.84
CA PHE A 112 1.82 2.84 6.92
C PHE A 112 2.27 1.49 7.46
N GLN A 113 1.70 1.11 8.61
CA GLN A 113 1.74 -0.24 9.17
C GLN A 113 0.40 -0.93 9.00
N VAL A 114 0.43 -2.25 8.94
CA VAL A 114 -0.77 -3.10 8.89
C VAL A 114 -0.84 -3.97 10.15
N TRP A 115 -2.01 -4.02 10.74
CA TRP A 115 -2.34 -4.99 11.76
C TRP A 115 -3.11 -6.14 11.11
N TRP A 116 -2.45 -7.27 10.87
CA TRP A 116 -2.98 -8.34 10.05
C TRP A 116 -4.22 -9.00 10.64
N ASP A 117 -4.29 -9.19 11.97
CA ASP A 117 -5.49 -9.74 12.62
C ASP A 117 -6.75 -8.89 12.40
N LYS A 118 -6.58 -7.59 12.16
CA LYS A 118 -7.68 -6.67 11.84
C LYS A 118 -7.95 -6.53 10.35
N ASN A 119 -7.12 -7.15 9.52
CA ASN A 119 -7.21 -7.13 8.05
C ASN A 119 -7.28 -8.53 7.45
N ARG A 120 -7.86 -9.50 8.18
CA ARG A 120 -8.00 -10.89 7.72
C ARG A 120 -8.96 -11.04 6.56
N ILE A 121 -9.98 -10.19 6.51
CA ILE A 121 -11.02 -10.22 5.50
C ILE A 121 -10.69 -9.22 4.41
N PHE A 122 -10.58 -9.72 3.19
CA PHE A 122 -10.45 -8.92 1.99
C PHE A 122 -11.76 -8.17 1.72
N LYS A 123 -11.70 -6.84 1.62
CA LYS A 123 -12.89 -6.03 1.39
C LYS A 123 -12.66 -5.00 0.29
N TYR A 124 -13.20 -5.25 -0.88
CA TYR A 124 -13.23 -4.24 -1.94
C TYR A 124 -14.23 -3.13 -1.62
N GLU A 125 -13.76 -1.91 -1.84
CA GLU A 125 -14.57 -0.70 -1.80
C GLU A 125 -14.22 0.19 -2.99
N ARG A 126 -15.00 1.25 -3.21
CA ARG A 126 -14.66 2.26 -4.21
C ARG A 126 -13.28 2.82 -3.93
N ILE A 127 -12.48 3.01 -4.98
CA ILE A 127 -11.10 3.49 -4.86
C ILE A 127 -10.99 4.82 -4.10
N CYS A 128 -11.95 5.73 -4.26
CA CYS A 128 -11.98 6.98 -3.51
C CYS A 128 -12.05 6.77 -1.99
N ASN A 129 -12.78 5.75 -1.50
CA ASN A 129 -12.83 5.43 -0.08
C ASN A 129 -11.50 4.86 0.41
N LYS A 130 -10.83 4.04 -0.42
CA LYS A 130 -9.51 3.48 -0.11
C LYS A 130 -8.43 4.56 -0.09
N VAL A 131 -8.46 5.48 -1.03
CA VAL A 131 -7.57 6.65 -1.07
C VAL A 131 -7.83 7.53 0.14
N LYS A 132 -9.09 7.78 0.50
CA LYS A 132 -9.42 8.52 1.72
C LYS A 132 -8.87 7.85 2.98
N LEU A 133 -9.08 6.55 3.16
CA LEU A 133 -8.50 5.78 4.27
C LEU A 133 -6.97 5.94 4.34
N PHE A 134 -6.31 5.90 3.19
CA PHE A 134 -4.87 6.05 3.08
C PHE A 134 -4.43 7.47 3.47
N ILE A 135 -5.08 8.51 2.95
CA ILE A 135 -4.78 9.91 3.27
C ILE A 135 -5.04 10.18 4.76
N ASP A 136 -6.17 9.74 5.31
CA ASP A 136 -6.48 9.87 6.74
C ASP A 136 -5.39 9.21 7.60
N CYS A 137 -4.84 8.07 7.16
CA CYS A 137 -3.71 7.44 7.83
C CYS A 137 -2.44 8.29 7.74
N LEU A 138 -2.14 8.88 6.59
CA LEU A 138 -0.95 9.73 6.39
C LEU A 138 -1.02 11.04 7.17
N GLN A 139 -2.19 11.62 7.34
CA GLN A 139 -2.40 12.89 8.05
C GLN A 139 -2.26 12.79 9.57
N LYS A 140 -2.27 11.58 10.14
CA LYS A 140 -2.06 11.40 11.57
C LYS A 140 -0.65 11.83 11.98
N PRO A 141 -0.46 12.45 13.18
CA PRO A 141 0.83 12.96 13.63
C PRO A 141 1.94 11.89 13.60
N ARG A 142 3.10 12.26 13.10
CA ARG A 142 4.29 11.40 12.96
C ARG A 142 5.55 12.21 13.22
N PRO A 143 6.27 11.95 14.30
CA PRO A 143 7.42 12.79 14.69
C PRO A 143 8.59 12.81 13.71
N SER A 144 8.73 11.81 12.85
CA SER A 144 9.93 11.59 12.02
C SER A 144 9.76 11.80 10.52
N TRP A 145 8.66 12.48 10.08
CA TRP A 145 8.38 12.49 8.65
C TRP A 145 8.71 13.76 7.89
N LYS A 146 9.05 13.59 6.59
CA LYS A 146 9.32 14.68 5.66
C LYS A 146 8.19 15.72 5.77
N GLU A 147 8.43 16.79 6.51
CA GLU A 147 7.45 17.83 6.79
C GLU A 147 6.80 18.40 5.54
N THR A 148 7.59 18.58 4.47
CA THR A 148 7.10 19.07 3.17
C THR A 148 6.03 18.15 2.57
N PHE A 149 6.25 16.81 2.56
CA PHE A 149 5.26 15.88 2.04
C PHE A 149 4.00 15.87 2.90
N MET A 150 4.15 15.88 4.21
CA MET A 150 3.01 15.92 5.13
C MET A 150 2.23 17.23 5.02
N SER A 151 2.92 18.35 4.83
CA SER A 151 2.29 19.64 4.56
C SER A 151 1.43 19.57 3.29
N ASN A 152 1.99 19.05 2.20
CA ASN A 152 1.30 18.91 0.93
C ASN A 152 0.08 17.97 1.02
N ILE A 153 0.23 16.83 1.70
CA ILE A 153 -0.90 15.90 1.91
C ILE A 153 -2.06 16.57 2.66
N ARG A 154 -1.77 17.44 3.63
CA ARG A 154 -2.81 18.14 4.40
C ARG A 154 -3.60 19.15 3.56
N THR A 155 -3.08 19.56 2.42
CA THR A 155 -3.77 20.49 1.50
C THR A 155 -4.72 19.78 0.52
N LEU A 156 -4.73 18.44 0.50
CA LEU A 156 -5.63 17.70 -0.38
C LEU A 156 -7.06 17.75 0.15
N GLU A 157 -7.94 18.39 -0.60
CA GLU A 157 -9.38 18.32 -0.42
C GLU A 157 -9.93 17.10 -1.18
N LEU A 158 -10.66 16.23 -0.50
CA LEU A 158 -11.21 14.97 -1.02
C LEU A 158 -12.71 15.04 -1.27
#